data_b2f8808f16f6f761e626ad6c66e85df7
#
_entry.id   b2f8808f16f6f761e626ad6c66e85df7
#
_cell.length_a   1.000
_cell.length_b   1.000
_cell.length_c   1.000
_cell.angle_alpha   90.00
_cell.angle_beta   90.00
_cell.angle_gamma   90.00
#
_symmetry.space_group_name_H-M   'P 1'
#
loop_
_entity.id
_entity.type
_entity.pdbx_description
1 polymer ?
#
loop_
_entity_poly.entity_id
_entity_poly.type
_entity_poly.pdbx_seq_one_letter_code
_entity_poly.pdbx_strand_id
1 'polypeptide(L)'
;AVEEDPTAFSCFNDFFTRALKKGARPLDDGANSILCPADGAISQLGAIEHGRIFQAKGQSFSALELLGGNPEHAAVFQGGQFATVYLSPRDYHRVHMPLGGELREMTYVPGKLFSVNRNTAENVPELFARNERVVCLFDTEAGPMAVVLVGAMIVASVETPWAGLVAPPRRQLKIEQYGQAAPALDRGAEMGRFKLGSTAVILFGPGRTQWTESLKAGDAVRMGQRMGDLVTP
;
A
#
# COMPACT_ATOMS: atom_id res chain seq x y z
N ALA A 1 17.75 -6.65 8.82
CA ALA A 1 19.17 -6.93 8.58
C ALA A 1 19.48 -6.86 7.10
N VAL A 2 20.44 -6.09 6.71
CA VAL A 2 20.88 -5.89 5.32
C VAL A 2 21.85 -7.00 4.95
N GLU A 3 21.80 -7.52 3.72
CA GLU A 3 22.69 -8.60 3.27
C GLU A 3 24.12 -8.12 3.01
N GLU A 4 24.25 -6.89 2.56
CA GLU A 4 25.52 -6.32 2.10
C GLU A 4 25.96 -5.12 2.94
N ASP A 5 27.26 -4.81 2.87
CA ASP A 5 27.82 -3.60 3.45
C ASP A 5 27.12 -2.36 2.83
N PRO A 6 26.67 -1.39 3.63
CA PRO A 6 26.06 -0.16 3.12
C PRO A 6 26.91 0.58 2.09
N THR A 7 28.23 0.41 2.10
CA THR A 7 29.17 1.01 1.13
C THR A 7 29.26 0.25 -0.19
N ALA A 8 28.70 -0.96 -0.28
CA ALA A 8 28.70 -1.78 -1.50
C ALA A 8 27.65 -1.34 -2.53
N PHE A 9 26.70 -0.49 -2.13
CA PHE A 9 25.63 -0.01 -3.04
C PHE A 9 26.15 1.10 -3.95
N SER A 10 25.78 1.05 -5.24
CA SER A 10 26.23 2.00 -6.25
C SER A 10 25.69 3.42 -6.04
N CYS A 11 24.55 3.56 -5.37
CA CYS A 11 23.97 4.84 -5.03
C CYS A 11 23.04 4.72 -3.81
N PHE A 12 22.64 5.88 -3.26
CA PHE A 12 21.75 5.93 -2.11
C PHE A 12 20.40 5.24 -2.37
N ASN A 13 19.85 5.32 -3.57
CA ASN A 13 18.58 4.67 -3.90
C ASN A 13 18.66 3.15 -3.83
N ASP A 14 19.77 2.56 -4.27
CA ASP A 14 20.00 1.11 -4.18
C ASP A 14 20.07 0.66 -2.73
N PHE A 15 20.80 1.42 -1.89
CA PHE A 15 20.82 1.19 -0.45
C PHE A 15 19.42 1.34 0.17
N PHE A 16 18.68 2.37 -0.21
CA PHE A 16 17.38 2.68 0.36
C PHE A 16 16.34 1.59 0.02
N THR A 17 16.36 1.08 -1.20
CA THR A 17 15.47 0.01 -1.67
C THR A 17 16.05 -1.41 -1.49
N ARG A 18 17.09 -1.56 -0.68
CA ARG A 18 17.78 -2.83 -0.45
C ARG A 18 16.84 -3.94 -0.03
N ALA A 19 17.14 -5.15 -0.47
CA ALA A 19 16.46 -6.34 0.03
C ALA A 19 16.89 -6.66 1.46
N LEU A 20 16.01 -7.29 2.20
CA LEU A 20 16.35 -7.87 3.51
C LEU A 20 16.94 -9.28 3.32
N LYS A 21 17.74 -9.72 4.29
CA LYS A 21 18.20 -11.11 4.36
C LYS A 21 17.02 -12.05 4.44
N LYS A 22 17.15 -13.22 3.82
CA LYS A 22 16.16 -14.27 3.91
C LYS A 22 15.84 -14.59 5.38
N GLY A 23 14.55 -14.62 5.72
CA GLY A 23 14.07 -14.88 7.08
C GLY A 23 14.11 -13.66 8.03
N ALA A 24 14.57 -12.48 7.59
CA ALA A 24 14.56 -11.26 8.43
C ALA A 24 13.13 -10.75 8.73
N ARG A 25 12.17 -11.15 7.92
CA ARG A 25 10.74 -10.91 8.10
C ARG A 25 10.00 -12.23 7.87
N PRO A 26 9.81 -13.04 8.92
CA PRO A 26 8.96 -14.22 8.82
C PRO A 26 7.54 -13.79 8.52
N LEU A 27 6.89 -14.51 7.62
CA LEU A 27 5.47 -14.33 7.34
C LEU A 27 4.67 -15.06 8.42
N ASP A 28 3.59 -14.46 8.88
CA ASP A 28 2.61 -15.16 9.70
C ASP A 28 2.06 -16.35 8.91
N ASP A 29 2.02 -17.52 9.54
CA ASP A 29 1.66 -18.79 8.91
C ASP A 29 0.16 -19.14 9.01
N GLY A 30 -0.63 -18.31 9.65
CA GLY A 30 -2.08 -18.46 9.72
C GLY A 30 -2.71 -18.52 8.32
N ALA A 31 -3.49 -19.58 8.06
CA ALA A 31 -4.11 -19.80 6.75
C ALA A 31 -5.00 -18.64 6.30
N ASN A 32 -5.67 -17.98 7.26
CA ASN A 32 -6.59 -16.87 7.00
C ASN A 32 -5.96 -15.49 7.26
N SER A 33 -4.65 -15.42 7.60
CA SER A 33 -4.06 -14.16 8.01
C SER A 33 -3.81 -13.21 6.85
N ILE A 34 -4.21 -11.95 7.06
CA ILE A 34 -3.86 -10.81 6.20
C ILE A 34 -2.55 -10.24 6.72
N LEU A 35 -1.54 -10.20 5.84
CA LEU A 35 -0.20 -9.75 6.22
C LEU A 35 -0.05 -8.24 6.14
N CYS A 36 0.75 -7.68 7.03
CA CYS A 36 1.24 -6.32 6.91
C CYS A 36 2.12 -6.19 5.66
N PRO A 37 1.84 -5.23 4.76
CA PRO A 37 2.57 -5.11 3.50
C PRO A 37 3.96 -4.51 3.64
N ALA A 38 4.25 -3.81 4.74
CA ALA A 38 5.49 -3.04 4.89
C ALA A 38 5.92 -2.90 6.35
N ASP A 39 7.19 -2.56 6.56
CA ASP A 39 7.65 -2.05 7.85
C ASP A 39 7.19 -0.59 7.99
N GLY A 40 6.78 -0.21 9.20
CA GLY A 40 6.36 1.16 9.45
C GLY A 40 5.48 1.30 10.69
N ALA A 41 4.51 2.20 10.60
CA ALA A 41 3.50 2.39 11.63
C ALA A 41 2.10 2.47 11.02
N ILE A 42 1.12 1.93 11.71
CA ILE A 42 -0.29 2.12 11.36
C ILE A 42 -0.62 3.62 11.46
N SER A 43 -0.94 4.25 10.34
CA SER A 43 -1.50 5.60 10.36
C SER A 43 -2.96 5.56 10.79
N GLN A 44 -3.76 4.75 10.10
CA GLN A 44 -5.16 4.47 10.42
C GLN A 44 -5.57 3.09 9.88
N LEU A 45 -6.60 2.49 10.47
CA LEU A 45 -7.29 1.31 9.95
C LEU A 45 -8.74 1.33 10.41
N GLY A 46 -9.63 0.69 9.65
CA GLY A 46 -11.06 0.65 9.99
C GLY A 46 -11.95 0.40 8.79
N ALA A 47 -13.24 0.72 8.95
CA ALA A 47 -14.25 0.60 7.90
C ALA A 47 -14.20 1.77 6.90
N ILE A 48 -14.56 1.48 5.66
CA ILE A 48 -14.81 2.49 4.62
C ILE A 48 -16.29 2.90 4.73
N GLU A 49 -16.54 4.04 5.34
CA GLU A 49 -17.88 4.51 5.62
C GLU A 49 -18.35 5.53 4.56
N HIS A 50 -19.49 5.26 3.90
CA HIS A 50 -20.05 6.14 2.86
C HIS A 50 -19.03 6.51 1.76
N GLY A 51 -18.16 5.57 1.39
CA GLY A 51 -17.09 5.79 0.43
C GLY A 51 -15.94 6.68 0.91
N ARG A 52 -15.86 6.95 2.23
CA ARG A 52 -14.82 7.77 2.87
C ARG A 52 -13.88 6.90 3.70
N ILE A 53 -12.61 7.26 3.66
CA ILE A 53 -11.52 6.64 4.39
C ILE A 53 -11.01 7.65 5.42
N PHE A 54 -10.98 7.26 6.69
CA PHE A 54 -10.50 8.13 7.75
C PHE A 54 -9.00 8.37 7.64
N GLN A 55 -8.57 9.62 7.72
CA GLN A 55 -7.17 10.02 7.60
C GLN A 55 -6.52 10.30 8.97
N ALA A 56 -6.97 11.31 9.65
CA ALA A 56 -6.54 11.71 11.00
C ALA A 56 -7.38 12.90 11.50
N LYS A 57 -7.53 13.06 12.81
CA LYS A 57 -8.16 14.26 13.43
C LYS A 57 -9.48 14.69 12.77
N GLY A 58 -10.39 13.75 12.52
CA GLY A 58 -11.68 14.04 11.90
C GLY A 58 -11.64 14.31 10.40
N GLN A 59 -10.49 14.26 9.76
CA GLN A 59 -10.36 14.34 8.31
C GLN A 59 -10.52 12.97 7.66
N SER A 60 -11.07 12.95 6.47
CA SER A 60 -11.21 11.77 5.62
C SER A 60 -11.01 12.15 4.17
N PHE A 61 -10.74 11.16 3.32
CA PHE A 61 -10.65 11.32 1.88
C PHE A 61 -11.54 10.30 1.16
N SER A 62 -11.87 10.59 -0.09
CA SER A 62 -12.74 9.74 -0.89
C SER A 62 -11.98 8.52 -1.42
N ALA A 63 -12.56 7.32 -1.29
CA ALA A 63 -12.06 6.13 -1.96
C ALA A 63 -12.09 6.30 -3.49
N LEU A 64 -13.10 7.00 -4.03
CA LEU A 64 -13.19 7.33 -5.45
C LEU A 64 -11.95 8.12 -5.92
N GLU A 65 -11.60 9.19 -5.20
CA GLU A 65 -10.44 10.01 -5.55
C GLU A 65 -9.14 9.24 -5.35
N LEU A 66 -9.01 8.50 -4.24
CA LEU A 66 -7.83 7.67 -3.99
C LEU A 66 -7.56 6.71 -5.14
N LEU A 67 -8.60 6.07 -5.69
CA LEU A 67 -8.51 5.08 -6.76
C LEU A 67 -8.43 5.68 -8.18
N GLY A 68 -8.30 7.02 -8.31
CA GLY A 68 -8.12 7.68 -9.61
C GLY A 68 -9.41 8.12 -10.31
N GLY A 69 -10.54 8.14 -9.59
CA GLY A 69 -11.79 8.73 -10.08
C GLY A 69 -12.72 7.78 -10.84
N ASN A 70 -12.43 6.47 -10.87
CA ASN A 70 -13.35 5.49 -11.47
C ASN A 70 -14.41 5.04 -10.45
N PRO A 71 -15.72 5.35 -10.65
CA PRO A 71 -16.77 5.02 -9.71
C PRO A 71 -17.02 3.50 -9.57
N GLU A 72 -16.78 2.71 -10.61
CA GLU A 72 -16.92 1.25 -10.56
C GLU A 72 -15.88 0.64 -9.61
N HIS A 73 -14.63 1.13 -9.67
CA HIS A 73 -13.58 0.70 -8.75
C HIS A 73 -13.89 1.10 -7.30
N ALA A 74 -14.43 2.29 -7.08
CA ALA A 74 -14.76 2.75 -5.73
C ALA A 74 -15.96 1.98 -5.13
N ALA A 75 -16.94 1.60 -5.95
CA ALA A 75 -18.16 0.94 -5.51
C ALA A 75 -17.89 -0.42 -4.84
N VAL A 76 -16.90 -1.18 -5.32
CA VAL A 76 -16.59 -2.53 -4.78
C VAL A 76 -15.97 -2.48 -3.38
N PHE A 77 -15.44 -1.33 -2.95
CA PHE A 77 -14.86 -1.13 -1.61
C PHE A 77 -15.81 -0.43 -0.63
N GLN A 78 -17.00 -0.04 -1.07
CA GLN A 78 -17.97 0.62 -0.19
C GLN A 78 -18.42 -0.33 0.93
N GLY A 79 -18.35 0.13 2.18
CA GLY A 79 -18.63 -0.72 3.35
C GLY A 79 -17.55 -1.76 3.67
N GLY A 80 -16.45 -1.72 2.95
CA GLY A 80 -15.28 -2.59 3.17
C GLY A 80 -14.37 -2.10 4.27
N GLN A 81 -13.12 -2.58 4.24
CA GLN A 81 -12.10 -2.29 5.24
C GLN A 81 -10.89 -1.61 4.58
N PHE A 82 -10.19 -0.76 5.35
CA PHE A 82 -8.95 -0.16 4.93
C PHE A 82 -7.87 -0.22 6.01
N ALA A 83 -6.61 -0.19 5.59
CA ALA A 83 -5.48 0.10 6.46
C ALA A 83 -4.48 1.00 5.74
N THR A 84 -3.93 1.96 6.47
CA THR A 84 -2.91 2.89 6.00
C THR A 84 -1.64 2.69 6.81
N VAL A 85 -0.56 2.26 6.16
CA VAL A 85 0.76 2.02 6.77
C VAL A 85 1.72 3.10 6.29
N TYR A 86 2.25 3.87 7.22
CA TYR A 86 3.27 4.90 6.97
C TYR A 86 4.66 4.29 7.09
N LEU A 87 5.49 4.45 6.06
CA LEU A 87 6.91 4.06 6.05
C LEU A 87 7.77 5.30 6.28
N SER A 88 8.42 5.38 7.44
CA SER A 88 9.38 6.45 7.70
C SER A 88 10.70 6.21 6.96
N PRO A 89 11.55 7.22 6.71
CA PRO A 89 12.79 7.05 5.94
C PRO A 89 13.77 5.99 6.45
N ARG A 90 13.66 5.58 7.72
CA ARG A 90 14.50 4.53 8.34
C ARG A 90 13.96 3.12 8.14
N ASP A 91 12.71 2.98 7.69
CA ASP A 91 12.05 1.69 7.55
C ASP A 91 12.50 0.96 6.26
N TYR A 92 12.09 -0.27 6.09
CA TYR A 92 12.24 -1.05 4.87
C TYR A 92 11.25 -0.56 3.82
N HIS A 93 11.72 -0.24 2.60
CA HIS A 93 10.91 0.47 1.59
C HIS A 93 10.41 -0.39 0.44
N ARG A 94 10.37 -1.70 0.61
CA ARG A 94 9.62 -2.58 -0.31
C ARG A 94 8.27 -2.91 0.30
N VAL A 95 7.28 -3.01 -0.57
CA VAL A 95 5.89 -3.33 -0.23
C VAL A 95 5.57 -4.72 -0.74
N HIS A 96 4.87 -5.49 0.08
CA HIS A 96 4.57 -6.89 -0.16
C HIS A 96 3.07 -7.14 -0.16
N MET A 97 2.66 -8.24 -0.79
CA MET A 97 1.26 -8.62 -0.92
C MET A 97 0.66 -8.98 0.44
N PRO A 98 -0.44 -8.35 0.87
CA PRO A 98 -1.16 -8.75 2.09
C PRO A 98 -1.82 -10.13 1.97
N LEU A 99 -2.34 -10.43 0.78
CA LEU A 99 -2.91 -11.71 0.35
C LEU A 99 -2.35 -12.06 -1.02
N GLY A 100 -2.39 -13.33 -1.40
CA GLY A 100 -2.15 -13.73 -2.78
C GLY A 100 -3.24 -13.18 -3.70
N GLY A 101 -2.89 -12.80 -4.93
CA GLY A 101 -3.85 -12.26 -5.87
C GLY A 101 -3.31 -12.09 -7.27
N GLU A 102 -4.24 -11.97 -8.21
CA GLU A 102 -3.99 -11.71 -9.62
C GLU A 102 -4.22 -10.23 -9.94
N LEU A 103 -3.24 -9.56 -10.53
CA LEU A 103 -3.33 -8.14 -10.87
C LEU A 103 -4.32 -7.93 -12.02
N ARG A 104 -5.33 -7.09 -11.81
CA ARG A 104 -6.31 -6.73 -12.83
C ARG A 104 -5.98 -5.43 -13.52
N GLU A 105 -5.58 -4.46 -12.75
CA GLU A 105 -5.30 -3.11 -13.26
C GLU A 105 -4.22 -2.43 -12.43
N MET A 106 -3.38 -1.66 -13.09
CA MET A 106 -2.48 -0.71 -12.45
C MET A 106 -2.75 0.68 -13.02
N THR A 107 -3.08 1.62 -12.13
CA THR A 107 -3.34 3.01 -12.50
C THR A 107 -2.31 3.93 -11.86
N TYR A 108 -1.55 4.66 -12.68
CA TYR A 108 -0.76 5.80 -12.23
C TYR A 108 -1.65 7.03 -12.14
N VAL A 109 -1.72 7.64 -10.97
CA VAL A 109 -2.49 8.86 -10.72
C VAL A 109 -1.53 10.01 -10.40
N PRO A 110 -1.44 11.02 -11.29
CA PRO A 110 -0.61 12.20 -11.02
C PRO A 110 -1.13 12.98 -9.82
N GLY A 111 -0.22 13.63 -9.09
CA GLY A 111 -0.61 14.37 -7.91
C GLY A 111 0.49 15.29 -7.39
N LYS A 112 0.31 15.71 -6.14
CA LYS A 112 1.30 16.47 -5.38
C LYS A 112 2.28 15.49 -4.70
N LEU A 113 3.32 16.04 -4.07
CA LEU A 113 4.30 15.30 -3.28
C LEU A 113 4.41 15.94 -1.89
N PHE A 114 3.28 16.00 -1.18
CA PHE A 114 3.31 16.40 0.23
C PHE A 114 4.04 15.33 1.05
N SER A 115 4.70 15.75 2.13
CA SER A 115 5.15 14.80 3.15
C SER A 115 3.94 14.01 3.67
N VAL A 116 4.14 12.72 3.99
CA VAL A 116 3.07 11.83 4.49
C VAL A 116 3.27 11.43 5.95
N ASN A 117 4.11 12.17 6.68
CA ASN A 117 4.29 11.97 8.10
C ASN A 117 3.02 12.32 8.90
N ARG A 118 2.99 11.95 10.17
CA ARG A 118 1.84 12.15 11.06
C ARG A 118 1.38 13.62 11.09
N ASN A 119 2.30 14.56 11.22
CA ASN A 119 1.93 15.99 11.29
C ASN A 119 1.23 16.46 10.02
N THR A 120 1.70 16.05 8.85
CA THR A 120 1.07 16.39 7.57
C THR A 120 -0.27 15.69 7.41
N ALA A 121 -0.38 14.41 7.81
CA ALA A 121 -1.65 13.68 7.79
C ALA A 121 -2.71 14.31 8.70
N GLU A 122 -2.31 14.94 9.78
CA GLU A 122 -3.22 15.63 10.70
C GLU A 122 -3.66 17.03 10.21
N ASN A 123 -2.92 17.66 9.28
CA ASN A 123 -3.12 19.08 8.93
C ASN A 123 -3.40 19.32 7.44
N VAL A 124 -3.14 18.38 6.54
CA VAL A 124 -3.40 18.52 5.10
C VAL A 124 -4.65 17.72 4.73
N PRO A 125 -5.75 18.37 4.34
CA PRO A 125 -6.96 17.67 3.91
C PRO A 125 -6.69 16.77 2.69
N GLU A 126 -7.30 15.57 2.71
CA GLU A 126 -7.27 14.63 1.58
C GLU A 126 -5.86 14.25 1.11
N LEU A 127 -4.88 14.26 2.02
CA LEU A 127 -3.46 14.11 1.76
C LEU A 127 -3.16 12.97 0.79
N PHE A 128 -3.64 11.76 1.11
CA PHE A 128 -3.30 10.55 0.35
C PHE A 128 -3.98 10.50 -1.03
N ALA A 129 -5.16 11.09 -1.18
CA ALA A 129 -5.85 11.21 -2.46
C ALA A 129 -5.28 12.34 -3.35
N ARG A 130 -4.55 13.29 -2.77
CA ARG A 130 -3.92 14.41 -3.49
C ARG A 130 -2.50 14.14 -3.92
N ASN A 131 -1.80 13.21 -3.26
CA ASN A 131 -0.44 12.84 -3.63
C ASN A 131 -0.42 11.94 -4.86
N GLU A 132 0.68 12.05 -5.63
CA GLU A 132 1.03 11.12 -6.70
C GLU A 132 1.03 9.69 -6.15
N ARG A 133 0.46 8.75 -6.89
CA ARG A 133 0.31 7.37 -6.42
C ARG A 133 0.14 6.37 -7.55
N VAL A 134 0.41 5.13 -7.23
CA VAL A 134 0.14 3.97 -8.08
C VAL A 134 -0.91 3.10 -7.39
N VAL A 135 -2.03 2.89 -8.06
CA VAL A 135 -3.14 2.04 -7.61
C VAL A 135 -3.01 0.70 -8.30
N CYS A 136 -2.95 -0.38 -7.53
CA CYS A 136 -2.92 -1.75 -8.04
C CYS A 136 -4.18 -2.48 -7.55
N LEU A 137 -5.02 -2.93 -8.49
CA LEU A 137 -6.24 -3.69 -8.21
C LEU A 137 -5.99 -5.17 -8.45
N PHE A 138 -6.28 -5.97 -7.44
CA PHE A 138 -6.10 -7.42 -7.47
C PHE A 138 -7.42 -8.15 -7.22
N ASP A 139 -7.57 -9.30 -7.87
CA ASP A 139 -8.54 -10.32 -7.46
C ASP A 139 -7.84 -11.27 -6.48
N THR A 140 -8.44 -11.47 -5.31
CA THR A 140 -7.94 -12.32 -4.24
C THR A 140 -9.04 -13.27 -3.75
N GLU A 141 -8.68 -14.20 -2.88
CA GLU A 141 -9.66 -15.05 -2.18
C GLU A 141 -10.64 -14.25 -1.29
N ALA A 142 -10.26 -13.03 -0.87
CA ALA A 142 -11.14 -12.08 -0.17
C ALA A 142 -12.03 -11.27 -1.13
N GLY A 143 -11.99 -11.55 -2.43
CA GLY A 143 -12.55 -10.69 -3.47
C GLY A 143 -11.61 -9.56 -3.85
N PRO A 144 -12.14 -8.41 -4.30
CA PRO A 144 -11.32 -7.29 -4.74
C PRO A 144 -10.45 -6.73 -3.62
N MET A 145 -9.16 -6.51 -3.91
CA MET A 145 -8.21 -5.82 -3.06
C MET A 145 -7.54 -4.70 -3.85
N ALA A 146 -7.43 -3.52 -3.25
CA ALA A 146 -6.57 -2.46 -3.78
C ALA A 146 -5.35 -2.27 -2.88
N VAL A 147 -4.17 -2.17 -3.48
CA VAL A 147 -2.97 -1.69 -2.80
C VAL A 147 -2.52 -0.41 -3.48
N VAL A 148 -2.53 0.69 -2.74
CA VAL A 148 -2.19 2.02 -3.25
C VAL A 148 -0.85 2.45 -2.68
N LEU A 149 0.11 2.64 -3.57
CA LEU A 149 1.46 3.10 -3.26
C LEU A 149 1.48 4.63 -3.39
N VAL A 150 1.41 5.34 -2.26
CA VAL A 150 1.34 6.81 -2.24
C VAL A 150 2.73 7.40 -2.10
N GLY A 151 3.15 8.19 -3.10
CA GLY A 151 4.40 8.94 -3.09
C GLY A 151 4.37 10.13 -2.11
N ALA A 152 5.56 10.65 -1.79
CA ALA A 152 5.71 11.77 -0.87
C ALA A 152 6.85 12.70 -1.29
N MET A 153 7.04 13.80 -0.57
CA MET A 153 8.14 14.75 -0.79
C MET A 153 9.49 14.03 -0.81
N ILE A 154 10.26 14.27 -1.88
CA ILE A 154 11.52 13.58 -2.20
C ILE A 154 11.31 12.18 -2.85
N VAL A 155 10.08 11.64 -2.87
CA VAL A 155 9.75 10.31 -3.42
C VAL A 155 8.92 10.47 -4.68
N ALA A 156 9.59 10.61 -5.80
CA ALA A 156 8.94 10.65 -7.10
C ALA A 156 9.09 9.32 -7.88
N SER A 157 9.27 8.19 -7.17
CA SER A 157 9.55 6.94 -7.89
C SER A 157 8.97 5.73 -7.17
N VAL A 158 7.95 5.15 -7.79
CA VAL A 158 7.39 3.83 -7.47
C VAL A 158 7.81 2.86 -8.55
N GLU A 159 8.34 1.72 -8.15
CA GLU A 159 8.72 0.62 -9.03
C GLU A 159 7.92 -0.62 -8.67
N THR A 160 7.47 -1.36 -9.68
CA THR A 160 6.80 -2.65 -9.52
C THR A 160 7.56 -3.75 -10.26
N PRO A 161 7.50 -5.03 -9.81
CA PRO A 161 8.20 -6.13 -10.47
C PRO A 161 7.77 -6.37 -11.91
N TRP A 162 6.53 -6.03 -12.26
CA TRP A 162 5.95 -6.29 -13.59
C TRP A 162 6.06 -5.11 -14.57
N ALA A 163 6.20 -3.87 -14.10
CA ALA A 163 6.23 -2.69 -14.95
C ALA A 163 7.50 -1.86 -14.79
N GLY A 164 8.43 -2.27 -13.89
CA GLY A 164 9.61 -1.49 -13.58
C GLY A 164 9.25 -0.13 -12.96
N LEU A 165 9.93 0.92 -13.39
CA LEU A 165 9.69 2.28 -12.90
C LEU A 165 8.38 2.86 -13.44
N VAL A 166 7.34 2.95 -12.58
CA VAL A 166 6.00 3.43 -12.94
C VAL A 166 5.88 4.95 -12.78
N ALA A 167 6.39 5.47 -11.68
CA ALA A 167 6.38 6.89 -11.38
C ALA A 167 7.79 7.47 -11.54
N PRO A 168 8.11 8.15 -12.60
CA PRO A 168 8.51 9.54 -12.62
C PRO A 168 7.32 10.41 -12.95
N PRO A 169 7.33 11.73 -12.62
CA PRO A 169 6.17 12.59 -12.77
C PRO A 169 5.66 12.61 -14.21
N ARG A 170 4.53 11.95 -14.42
CA ARG A 170 3.73 12.09 -15.62
C ARG A 170 2.62 13.09 -15.31
N ARG A 171 2.23 13.89 -16.30
CA ARG A 171 1.16 14.89 -16.11
C ARG A 171 -0.24 14.33 -16.32
N GLN A 172 -0.35 13.07 -16.74
CA GLN A 172 -1.61 12.44 -17.11
C GLN A 172 -1.79 11.09 -16.40
N LEU A 173 -3.01 10.81 -16.02
CA LEU A 173 -3.43 9.51 -15.52
C LEU A 173 -3.12 8.45 -16.59
N LYS A 174 -2.56 7.31 -16.17
CA LYS A 174 -2.27 6.18 -17.05
C LYS A 174 -2.85 4.91 -16.43
N ILE A 175 -3.70 4.24 -17.19
CA ILE A 175 -4.32 2.97 -16.81
C ILE A 175 -3.71 1.85 -17.65
N GLU A 176 -3.28 0.78 -17.01
CA GLU A 176 -2.82 -0.45 -17.62
C GLU A 176 -3.69 -1.60 -17.12
N GLN A 177 -4.44 -2.22 -18.03
CA GLN A 177 -5.27 -3.39 -17.72
C GLN A 177 -4.52 -4.66 -18.06
N TYR A 178 -4.64 -5.66 -17.20
CA TYR A 178 -4.00 -6.96 -17.34
C TYR A 178 -5.08 -8.03 -17.58
N GLY A 179 -4.94 -8.73 -18.70
CA GLY A 179 -5.85 -9.81 -19.10
C GLY A 179 -5.31 -11.19 -18.72
N GLN A 180 -5.39 -12.16 -19.62
CA GLN A 180 -5.01 -13.56 -19.38
C GLN A 180 -3.54 -13.79 -18.95
N ALA A 181 -2.65 -12.85 -19.22
CA ALA A 181 -1.24 -12.88 -18.80
C ALA A 181 -0.97 -12.00 -17.58
N ALA A 182 -1.98 -11.77 -16.75
CA ALA A 182 -1.88 -10.94 -15.56
C ALA A 182 -0.85 -11.53 -14.58
N PRO A 183 -0.01 -10.67 -13.96
CA PRO A 183 0.87 -11.13 -12.88
C PRO A 183 0.06 -11.68 -11.71
N ALA A 184 0.32 -12.93 -11.34
CA ALA A 184 -0.16 -13.52 -10.10
C ALA A 184 0.96 -13.45 -9.05
N LEU A 185 0.64 -12.95 -7.88
CA LEU A 185 1.59 -12.77 -6.79
C LEU A 185 1.13 -13.55 -5.56
N ASP A 186 2.04 -14.31 -4.97
CA ASP A 186 1.79 -15.01 -3.72
C ASP A 186 1.70 -14.04 -2.53
N ARG A 187 1.04 -14.45 -1.47
CA ARG A 187 1.01 -13.75 -0.19
C ARG A 187 2.43 -13.53 0.31
N GLY A 188 2.78 -12.28 0.65
CA GLY A 188 4.12 -11.88 1.07
C GLY A 188 5.11 -11.65 -0.07
N ALA A 189 4.76 -11.91 -1.33
CA ALA A 189 5.62 -11.56 -2.47
C ALA A 189 5.79 -10.04 -2.59
N GLU A 190 6.96 -9.58 -3.05
CA GLU A 190 7.18 -8.16 -3.32
C GLU A 190 6.28 -7.70 -4.47
N MET A 191 5.50 -6.64 -4.24
CA MET A 191 4.64 -6.03 -5.23
C MET A 191 5.11 -4.65 -5.71
N GLY A 192 6.03 -4.05 -4.98
CA GLY A 192 6.57 -2.75 -5.35
C GLY A 192 7.57 -2.22 -4.34
N ARG A 193 8.19 -1.11 -4.69
CA ARG A 193 9.14 -0.42 -3.83
C ARG A 193 9.11 1.09 -4.06
N PHE A 194 9.45 1.80 -3.01
CA PHE A 194 9.58 3.25 -3.03
C PHE A 194 11.06 3.65 -3.00
N LYS A 195 11.45 4.59 -3.84
CA LYS A 195 12.84 5.08 -3.85
C LYS A 195 13.15 6.15 -2.80
N LEU A 196 12.20 6.55 -1.94
CA LEU A 196 12.34 7.36 -0.70
C LEU A 196 10.95 7.55 -0.04
N GLY A 197 10.81 7.30 1.28
CA GLY A 197 9.66 7.38 2.21
C GLY A 197 8.22 7.58 1.69
N SER A 198 7.22 6.84 2.23
CA SER A 198 5.92 6.78 1.60
C SER A 198 4.83 6.13 2.46
N THR A 199 3.69 5.90 1.86
CA THR A 199 2.54 5.26 2.53
C THR A 199 1.93 4.20 1.62
N ALA A 200 1.63 3.05 2.19
CA ALA A 200 0.81 2.02 1.55
C ALA A 200 -0.61 2.09 2.13
N VAL A 201 -1.62 2.17 1.25
CA VAL A 201 -3.03 2.07 1.64
C VAL A 201 -3.60 0.80 1.04
N ILE A 202 -4.24 -0.02 1.88
CA ILE A 202 -4.86 -1.29 1.49
C ILE A 202 -6.36 -1.13 1.63
N LEU A 203 -7.11 -1.57 0.62
CA LEU A 203 -8.57 -1.61 0.67
C LEU A 203 -9.04 -3.04 0.38
N PHE A 204 -10.06 -3.47 1.12
CA PHE A 204 -10.80 -4.71 0.88
C PHE A 204 -12.29 -4.41 0.71
N GLY A 205 -12.98 -5.23 -0.06
CA GLY A 205 -14.43 -5.22 -0.18
C GLY A 205 -15.14 -5.60 1.13
N PRO A 206 -16.47 -5.41 1.23
CA PRO A 206 -17.22 -5.64 2.46
C PRO A 206 -17.34 -7.12 2.83
N GLY A 207 -17.40 -7.40 4.15
CA GLY A 207 -17.80 -8.69 4.71
C GLY A 207 -16.79 -9.84 4.58
N ARG A 208 -15.58 -9.60 4.09
CA ARG A 208 -14.59 -10.66 3.81
C ARG A 208 -13.34 -10.56 4.68
N THR A 209 -13.14 -9.44 5.36
CA THR A 209 -11.93 -9.19 6.13
C THR A 209 -12.25 -8.48 7.44
N GLN A 210 -11.43 -8.76 8.47
CA GLN A 210 -11.51 -8.09 9.77
C GLN A 210 -10.09 -7.80 10.28
N TRP A 211 -9.86 -6.57 10.73
CA TRP A 211 -8.59 -6.21 11.35
C TRP A 211 -8.46 -6.80 12.76
N THR A 212 -7.23 -7.10 13.16
CA THR A 212 -6.91 -7.53 14.52
C THR A 212 -7.26 -6.41 15.53
N GLU A 213 -8.08 -6.70 16.52
CA GLU A 213 -8.57 -5.71 17.51
C GLU A 213 -7.46 -5.04 18.32
N SER A 214 -6.31 -5.69 18.47
CA SER A 214 -5.17 -5.14 19.18
C SER A 214 -4.41 -4.06 18.40
N LEU A 215 -4.58 -3.97 17.08
CA LEU A 215 -3.89 -2.98 16.24
C LEU A 215 -4.57 -1.62 16.31
N LYS A 216 -3.79 -0.58 16.51
CA LYS A 216 -4.25 0.81 16.65
C LYS A 216 -3.36 1.76 15.84
N ALA A 217 -3.92 2.94 15.54
CA ALA A 217 -3.13 4.04 14.98
C ALA A 217 -1.94 4.38 15.89
N GLY A 218 -0.76 4.47 15.29
CA GLY A 218 0.52 4.69 15.95
C GLY A 218 1.33 3.44 16.26
N ASP A 219 0.74 2.24 16.17
CA ASP A 219 1.46 1.00 16.43
C ASP A 219 2.51 0.75 15.35
N ALA A 220 3.71 0.36 15.79
CA ALA A 220 4.77 -0.08 14.90
C ALA A 220 4.45 -1.47 14.37
N VAL A 221 4.60 -1.66 13.07
CA VAL A 221 4.33 -2.91 12.37
C VAL A 221 5.50 -3.33 11.49
N ARG A 222 5.56 -4.62 11.18
CA ARG A 222 6.57 -5.19 10.29
C ARG A 222 5.90 -5.95 9.15
N MET A 223 6.53 -5.88 7.99
CA MET A 223 6.16 -6.68 6.84
C MET A 223 6.06 -8.16 7.23
N GLY A 224 4.99 -8.82 6.78
CA GLY A 224 4.73 -10.23 7.09
C GLY A 224 4.01 -10.50 8.42
N GLN A 225 3.90 -9.52 9.31
CA GLN A 225 3.11 -9.63 10.54
C GLN A 225 1.62 -9.69 10.21
N ARG A 226 0.86 -10.48 10.96
CA ARG A 226 -0.61 -10.53 10.85
C ARG A 226 -1.22 -9.19 11.26
N MET A 227 -2.04 -8.61 10.39
CA MET A 227 -2.83 -7.41 10.63
C MET A 227 -4.32 -7.67 10.78
N GLY A 228 -4.80 -8.76 10.25
CA GLY A 228 -6.20 -9.13 10.23
C GLY A 228 -6.40 -10.54 9.72
N ASP A 229 -7.64 -10.89 9.49
CA ASP A 229 -8.05 -12.21 9.02
C ASP A 229 -9.09 -12.12 7.93
N LEU A 230 -9.09 -13.17 7.10
CA LEU A 230 -10.23 -13.49 6.26
C LEU A 230 -11.39 -13.96 7.15
N VAL A 231 -12.57 -13.43 6.85
CA VAL A 231 -13.82 -13.86 7.47
C VAL A 231 -14.51 -14.82 6.51
N THR A 232 -14.79 -16.03 7.00
CA THR A 232 -15.62 -16.98 6.25
C THR A 232 -17.03 -16.46 6.18
N PRO A 233 -17.71 -16.50 5.02
CA PRO A 233 -19.09 -16.07 4.88
C PRO A 233 -20.05 -16.88 5.74
#